data_560bc5f15c116be667195d09569051f1
#
_entry.id   560bc5f15c116be667195d09569051f1
#
_cell.length_a   1.000
_cell.length_b   1.000
_cell.length_c   1.000
_cell.angle_alpha   90.00
_cell.angle_beta   90.00
_cell.angle_gamma   90.00
#
_symmetry.space_group_name_H-M   'P 1'
#
loop_
_entity.id
_entity.type
_entity.pdbx_description
1 polymer ?
#
loop_
_entity_poly.entity_id
_entity_poly.type
_entity_poly.pdbx_seq_one_letter_code
_entity_poly.pdbx_strand_id
1 'polypeptide(L)'
;GGTSAWSGGMIWVPNNPHMIAAGIKDSREEALTYLQSLSHDLIRPELAESFVDHGPEMVSWLEENTSVKFQLVADFPDYHPEHPGGKPTGGRSLECPLISFNDLGDNKDRVTVGYNYGTAPITMKESHLGSAVPIKVSATEHTRRAENDERGCGQALIGHLYRACLEAEIEITTSARAVELITENGRVTGVVIKKDEEELVVHARGGVILGTGGFEWNRELVRDFLRGPMTSPVSVPTNEGDGLVMCMRIGAALGNMREAWWMPAVEAPGDRGDGLNPTYL
;
A
#
# COMPACT_ATOMS: atom_id res chain seq x y z
N GLY A 1 2.03 -9.33 2.01
CA GLY A 1 2.58 -8.11 2.27
C GLY A 1 2.97 -7.21 1.12
N GLY A 2 3.95 -7.57 0.32
CA GLY A 2 4.46 -6.69 -0.73
C GLY A 2 4.96 -5.34 -0.19
N THR A 3 5.00 -4.32 -1.06
CA THR A 3 5.47 -2.96 -0.71
C THR A 3 4.65 -2.32 0.42
N SER A 4 3.37 -2.64 0.55
CA SER A 4 2.53 -2.12 1.65
C SER A 4 3.06 -2.52 3.03
N ALA A 5 3.61 -3.74 3.18
CA ALA A 5 4.22 -4.18 4.44
C ALA A 5 5.58 -3.49 4.72
N TRP A 6 6.24 -2.95 3.68
CA TRP A 6 7.52 -2.25 3.78
C TRP A 6 7.38 -0.75 3.94
N SER A 7 6.19 -0.21 3.70
CA SER A 7 5.90 1.24 3.68
C SER A 7 5.67 1.81 5.09
N GLY A 8 5.46 3.13 5.16
CA GLY A 8 4.96 3.80 6.37
C GLY A 8 3.52 3.42 6.75
N GLY A 9 2.82 2.65 5.92
CA GLY A 9 1.49 2.10 6.21
C GLY A 9 0.37 3.11 6.23
N MET A 10 0.59 4.31 5.70
CA MET A 10 -0.46 5.31 5.58
C MET A 10 -1.34 5.07 4.35
N ILE A 11 -2.63 5.31 4.52
CA ILE A 11 -3.60 5.40 3.42
C ILE A 11 -4.11 6.84 3.31
N TRP A 12 -4.23 7.35 2.10
CA TRP A 12 -4.75 8.69 1.85
C TRP A 12 -6.23 8.59 1.48
N VAL A 13 -7.09 9.15 2.33
CA VAL A 13 -8.55 9.09 2.16
C VAL A 13 -9.12 10.48 2.49
N PRO A 14 -9.50 11.29 1.50
CA PRO A 14 -10.16 12.56 1.74
C PRO A 14 -11.55 12.35 2.34
N ASN A 15 -12.04 13.32 3.09
CA ASN A 15 -13.33 13.25 3.78
C ASN A 15 -13.51 12.04 4.70
N ASN A 16 -12.43 11.44 5.20
CA ASN A 16 -12.52 10.26 6.05
C ASN A 16 -13.23 10.56 7.39
N PRO A 17 -13.89 9.56 8.00
CA PRO A 17 -14.67 9.76 9.21
C PRO A 17 -13.83 10.27 10.40
N HIS A 18 -12.55 9.91 10.46
CA HIS A 18 -11.66 10.34 11.54
C HIS A 18 -11.31 11.83 11.47
N MET A 19 -11.06 12.37 10.28
CA MET A 19 -10.84 13.81 10.13
C MET A 19 -12.09 14.62 10.43
N ILE A 20 -13.27 14.13 10.03
CA ILE A 20 -14.55 14.75 10.34
C ILE A 20 -14.77 14.79 11.86
N ALA A 21 -14.56 13.66 12.54
CA ALA A 21 -14.65 13.56 13.99
C ALA A 21 -13.66 14.48 14.73
N ALA A 22 -12.50 14.72 14.14
CA ALA A 22 -11.49 15.66 14.67
C ALA A 22 -11.81 17.15 14.35
N GLY A 23 -12.91 17.44 13.64
CA GLY A 23 -13.30 18.79 13.25
C GLY A 23 -12.47 19.38 12.09
N ILE A 24 -11.69 18.55 11.40
CA ILE A 24 -10.91 18.96 10.23
C ILE A 24 -11.83 19.01 9.02
N LYS A 25 -11.90 20.16 8.38
CA LYS A 25 -12.76 20.37 7.20
C LYS A 25 -12.08 19.90 5.93
N ASP A 26 -12.84 19.20 5.12
CA ASP A 26 -12.49 18.81 3.76
C ASP A 26 -13.77 18.76 2.91
N SER A 27 -13.64 18.63 1.61
CA SER A 27 -14.77 18.43 0.72
C SER A 27 -14.40 17.54 -0.46
N ARG A 28 -15.41 16.89 -1.05
CA ARG A 28 -15.30 16.14 -2.29
C ARG A 28 -14.65 17.01 -3.39
N GLU A 29 -15.08 18.24 -3.50
CA GLU A 29 -14.62 19.19 -4.51
C GLU A 29 -13.15 19.56 -4.34
N GLU A 30 -12.69 19.85 -3.10
CA GLU A 30 -11.28 20.10 -2.81
C GLU A 30 -10.41 18.87 -3.13
N ALA A 31 -10.86 17.67 -2.78
CA ALA A 31 -10.15 16.42 -3.06
C ALA A 31 -10.02 16.15 -4.57
N LEU A 32 -11.10 16.34 -5.33
CA LEU A 32 -11.06 16.19 -6.79
C LEU A 32 -10.20 17.26 -7.46
N THR A 33 -10.28 18.51 -6.99
CA THR A 33 -9.43 19.60 -7.47
C THR A 33 -7.94 19.26 -7.25
N TYR A 34 -7.60 18.72 -6.09
CA TYR A 34 -6.24 18.29 -5.79
C TYR A 34 -5.76 17.19 -6.74
N LEU A 35 -6.52 16.11 -6.89
CA LEU A 35 -6.17 15.00 -7.79
C LEU A 35 -6.03 15.47 -9.24
N GLN A 36 -6.94 16.32 -9.70
CA GLN A 36 -6.88 16.90 -11.04
C GLN A 36 -5.63 17.75 -11.24
N SER A 37 -5.28 18.59 -10.25
CA SER A 37 -4.12 19.47 -10.33
C SER A 37 -2.78 18.73 -10.38
N LEU A 38 -2.71 17.54 -9.77
CA LEU A 38 -1.52 16.69 -9.78
C LEU A 38 -1.35 15.90 -11.08
N SER A 39 -2.45 15.60 -11.75
CA SER A 39 -2.48 14.60 -12.79
C SER A 39 -2.09 15.12 -14.18
N HIS A 40 -1.94 16.42 -14.37
CA HIS A 40 -1.68 17.00 -15.71
C HIS A 40 -2.64 16.44 -16.79
N ASP A 41 -3.92 16.35 -16.47
CA ASP A 41 -5.00 15.76 -17.30
C ASP A 41 -4.85 14.27 -17.64
N LEU A 42 -3.97 13.55 -16.96
CA LEU A 42 -3.80 12.11 -17.16
C LEU A 42 -4.75 11.26 -16.33
N ILE A 43 -5.37 11.82 -15.28
CA ILE A 43 -6.33 11.08 -14.48
C ILE A 43 -7.67 10.98 -15.22
N ARG A 44 -8.27 9.82 -15.15
CA ARG A 44 -9.63 9.60 -15.64
C ARG A 44 -10.61 10.09 -14.58
N PRO A 45 -11.46 11.09 -14.89
CA PRO A 45 -12.33 11.73 -13.89
C PRO A 45 -13.20 10.70 -13.13
N GLU A 46 -13.76 9.74 -13.83
CA GLU A 46 -14.62 8.70 -13.25
C GLU A 46 -13.90 7.82 -12.20
N LEU A 47 -12.58 7.63 -12.35
CA LEU A 47 -11.77 6.89 -11.37
C LEU A 47 -11.46 7.74 -10.15
N ALA A 48 -11.13 9.03 -10.35
CA ALA A 48 -10.91 9.96 -9.26
C ALA A 48 -12.18 10.15 -8.42
N GLU A 49 -13.33 10.32 -9.08
CA GLU A 49 -14.64 10.43 -8.41
C GLU A 49 -14.95 9.18 -7.60
N SER A 50 -14.82 7.99 -8.21
CA SER A 50 -15.03 6.72 -7.52
C SER A 50 -14.13 6.57 -6.30
N PHE A 51 -12.85 6.94 -6.40
CA PHE A 51 -11.91 6.88 -5.29
C PHE A 51 -12.31 7.83 -4.13
N VAL A 52 -12.65 9.07 -4.45
CA VAL A 52 -13.03 10.08 -3.46
C VAL A 52 -14.36 9.74 -2.79
N ASP A 53 -15.32 9.22 -3.56
CA ASP A 53 -16.65 8.89 -3.06
C ASP A 53 -16.65 7.64 -2.20
N HIS A 54 -15.93 6.58 -2.59
CA HIS A 54 -15.93 5.29 -1.89
C HIS A 54 -14.81 5.11 -0.85
N GLY A 55 -13.80 5.97 -0.85
CA GLY A 55 -12.73 5.90 0.14
C GLY A 55 -13.22 5.97 1.59
N PRO A 56 -14.03 6.98 1.97
CA PRO A 56 -14.64 7.07 3.30
C PRO A 56 -15.55 5.89 3.65
N GLU A 57 -16.33 5.39 2.67
CA GLU A 57 -17.16 4.21 2.85
C GLU A 57 -16.34 2.96 3.17
N MET A 58 -15.23 2.77 2.45
CA MET A 58 -14.30 1.65 2.67
C MET A 58 -13.74 1.69 4.09
N VAL A 59 -13.31 2.86 4.59
CA VAL A 59 -12.82 3.02 5.97
C VAL A 59 -13.89 2.63 6.97
N SER A 60 -15.11 3.19 6.84
CA SER A 60 -16.24 2.89 7.73
C SER A 60 -16.60 1.41 7.69
N TRP A 61 -16.70 0.85 6.49
CA TRP A 61 -17.06 -0.56 6.32
C TRP A 61 -16.07 -1.52 6.98
N LEU A 62 -14.76 -1.26 6.79
CA LEU A 62 -13.71 -2.09 7.41
C LEU A 62 -13.77 -2.04 8.93
N GLU A 63 -13.95 -0.85 9.51
CA GLU A 63 -14.02 -0.69 10.97
C GLU A 63 -15.29 -1.26 11.60
N GLU A 64 -16.41 -1.25 10.87
CA GLU A 64 -17.71 -1.76 11.33
C GLU A 64 -17.83 -3.28 11.17
N ASN A 65 -17.27 -3.85 10.11
CA ASN A 65 -17.47 -5.23 9.74
C ASN A 65 -16.27 -6.14 9.97
N THR A 66 -15.13 -5.59 10.39
CA THR A 66 -13.89 -6.35 10.62
C THR A 66 -13.17 -5.87 11.88
N SER A 67 -12.10 -6.54 12.23
CA SER A 67 -11.21 -6.11 13.33
C SER A 67 -10.22 -5.01 12.93
N VAL A 68 -10.23 -4.55 11.68
CA VAL A 68 -9.37 -3.45 11.20
C VAL A 68 -9.73 -2.17 11.93
N LYS A 69 -8.71 -1.43 12.36
CA LYS A 69 -8.86 -0.10 12.96
C LYS A 69 -7.92 0.88 12.30
N PHE A 70 -8.40 2.10 12.14
CA PHE A 70 -7.61 3.23 11.66
C PHE A 70 -7.50 4.31 12.72
N GLN A 71 -6.50 5.15 12.57
CA GLN A 71 -6.34 6.37 13.35
C GLN A 71 -5.83 7.50 12.45
N LEU A 72 -6.22 8.72 12.76
CA LEU A 72 -5.84 9.90 11.99
C LEU A 72 -4.36 10.25 12.22
N VAL A 73 -3.62 10.50 11.14
CA VAL A 73 -2.31 11.17 11.19
C VAL A 73 -2.56 12.65 10.89
N ALA A 74 -3.01 13.38 11.91
CA ALA A 74 -3.66 14.69 11.76
C ALA A 74 -2.78 15.74 11.06
N ASP A 75 -1.49 15.80 11.44
CA ASP A 75 -0.56 16.84 10.98
C ASP A 75 0.23 16.45 9.74
N PHE A 76 -0.08 15.32 9.11
CA PHE A 76 0.61 14.89 7.91
C PHE A 76 0.01 15.58 6.68
N PRO A 77 0.72 16.53 6.05
CA PRO A 77 0.22 17.26 4.90
C PRO A 77 0.08 16.35 3.67
N ASP A 78 -0.70 16.78 2.70
CA ASP A 78 -0.64 16.18 1.38
C ASP A 78 0.79 16.31 0.80
N TYR A 79 1.22 15.40 -0.08
CA TYR A 79 2.59 15.42 -0.61
C TYR A 79 2.93 16.66 -1.43
N HIS A 80 1.93 17.26 -2.04
CA HIS A 80 2.02 18.50 -2.79
C HIS A 80 0.98 19.49 -2.27
N PRO A 81 1.14 19.96 -1.01
CA PRO A 81 0.12 20.78 -0.35
C PRO A 81 -0.04 22.16 -0.99
N GLU A 82 0.91 22.58 -1.81
CA GLU A 82 0.90 23.82 -2.60
C GLU A 82 -0.05 23.76 -3.81
N HIS A 83 -0.49 22.58 -4.20
CA HIS A 83 -1.44 22.41 -5.31
C HIS A 83 -2.87 22.83 -4.91
N PRO A 84 -3.69 23.30 -5.87
CA PRO A 84 -5.10 23.58 -5.61
C PRO A 84 -5.83 22.41 -4.98
N GLY A 85 -6.56 22.67 -3.90
CA GLY A 85 -7.25 21.62 -3.13
C GLY A 85 -6.37 20.80 -2.19
N GLY A 86 -5.05 21.05 -2.16
CA GLY A 86 -4.12 20.40 -1.22
C GLY A 86 -4.34 20.82 0.24
N LYS A 87 -4.01 19.94 1.18
CA LYS A 87 -4.14 20.17 2.64
C LYS A 87 -2.76 20.30 3.30
N PRO A 88 -2.25 21.53 3.47
CA PRO A 88 -0.96 21.75 4.14
C PRO A 88 -0.99 21.44 5.64
N THR A 89 -2.18 21.42 6.23
CA THR A 89 -2.37 21.08 7.66
C THR A 89 -2.70 19.62 7.89
N GLY A 90 -2.74 18.80 6.84
CA GLY A 90 -3.04 17.37 6.94
C GLY A 90 -4.51 17.04 7.10
N GLY A 91 -4.78 15.85 7.62
CA GLY A 91 -6.11 15.32 7.90
C GLY A 91 -6.58 14.19 6.97
N ARG A 92 -6.03 14.06 5.76
CA ARG A 92 -6.43 13.03 4.79
C ARG A 92 -5.72 11.69 4.98
N SER A 93 -4.64 11.65 5.76
CA SER A 93 -3.86 10.44 5.98
C SER A 93 -4.30 9.68 7.22
N LEU A 94 -4.52 8.40 7.07
CA LEU A 94 -4.82 7.44 8.12
C LEU A 94 -3.70 6.40 8.22
N GLU A 95 -3.49 5.85 9.41
CA GLU A 95 -2.64 4.69 9.66
C GLU A 95 -3.38 3.68 10.53
N CYS A 96 -2.92 2.44 10.57
CA CYS A 96 -3.38 1.49 11.58
C CYS A 96 -2.63 1.69 12.90
N PRO A 97 -3.29 1.55 14.07
CA PRO A 97 -2.60 1.50 15.35
C PRO A 97 -1.66 0.30 15.42
N LEU A 98 -0.76 0.28 16.41
CA LEU A 98 0.09 -0.88 16.67
C LEU A 98 -0.75 -2.15 16.82
N ILE A 99 -0.21 -3.26 16.32
CA ILE A 99 -0.80 -4.59 16.46
C ILE A 99 0.27 -5.57 16.95
N SER A 100 -0.07 -6.44 17.90
CA SER A 100 0.78 -7.55 18.28
C SER A 100 0.75 -8.63 17.20
N PHE A 101 1.90 -8.97 16.64
CA PHE A 101 2.02 -10.06 15.67
C PHE A 101 1.84 -11.43 16.33
N ASN A 102 1.93 -11.52 17.65
CA ASN A 102 1.55 -12.74 18.37
C ASN A 102 0.06 -13.08 18.17
N ASP A 103 -0.80 -12.09 17.88
CA ASP A 103 -2.22 -12.32 17.57
C ASP A 103 -2.43 -13.05 16.23
N LEU A 104 -1.43 -13.08 15.37
CA LEU A 104 -1.46 -13.82 14.10
C LEU A 104 -1.03 -15.31 14.26
N GLY A 105 -0.56 -15.71 15.42
CA GLY A 105 -0.09 -17.06 15.70
C GLY A 105 1.00 -17.50 14.71
N ASP A 106 0.88 -18.72 14.21
CA ASP A 106 1.83 -19.31 13.24
C ASP A 106 1.88 -18.57 11.88
N ASN A 107 0.96 -17.63 11.66
CA ASN A 107 0.90 -16.89 10.40
C ASN A 107 1.78 -15.63 10.40
N LYS A 108 2.33 -15.21 11.53
CA LYS A 108 3.10 -13.97 11.65
C LYS A 108 4.31 -13.90 10.71
N ASP A 109 4.96 -15.02 10.46
CA ASP A 109 6.14 -15.11 9.60
C ASP A 109 5.82 -15.08 8.09
N ARG A 110 4.51 -15.10 7.74
CA ARG A 110 4.05 -14.94 6.34
C ARG A 110 4.01 -13.48 5.89
N VAL A 111 4.17 -12.52 6.80
CA VAL A 111 4.25 -11.10 6.47
C VAL A 111 5.70 -10.71 6.26
N THR A 112 6.03 -10.25 5.06
CA THR A 112 7.40 -9.82 4.71
C THR A 112 7.81 -8.60 5.52
N VAL A 113 9.07 -8.57 5.96
CA VAL A 113 9.65 -7.46 6.72
C VAL A 113 10.56 -6.65 5.79
N GLY A 114 10.33 -5.35 5.70
CA GLY A 114 11.14 -4.43 4.91
C GLY A 114 12.36 -3.92 5.68
N TYR A 115 13.36 -3.46 4.97
CA TYR A 115 14.57 -2.90 5.56
C TYR A 115 14.38 -1.47 6.13
N ASN A 116 13.40 -0.71 5.60
CA ASN A 116 13.20 0.71 6.00
C ASN A 116 12.64 0.85 7.42
N TYR A 117 11.50 0.22 7.67
CA TYR A 117 10.80 0.32 8.96
C TYR A 117 10.98 -0.95 9.81
N GLY A 118 11.35 -2.07 9.17
CA GLY A 118 11.52 -3.35 9.85
C GLY A 118 10.27 -3.76 10.61
N THR A 119 10.46 -4.17 11.84
CA THR A 119 9.40 -4.47 12.81
C THR A 119 9.27 -3.38 13.87
N ALA A 120 9.52 -2.12 13.49
CA ALA A 120 9.54 -1.01 14.44
C ALA A 120 8.20 -0.87 15.18
N PRO A 121 8.22 -0.83 16.52
CA PRO A 121 7.01 -0.72 17.33
C PRO A 121 6.59 0.74 17.50
N ILE A 122 6.50 1.47 16.38
CA ILE A 122 6.13 2.89 16.34
C ILE A 122 5.07 3.13 15.27
N THR A 123 4.24 4.14 15.51
CA THR A 123 3.31 4.68 14.52
C THR A 123 3.90 5.89 13.81
N MET A 124 3.30 6.31 12.71
CA MET A 124 3.71 7.53 12.00
C MET A 124 3.58 8.78 12.87
N LYS A 125 2.56 8.86 13.73
CA LYS A 125 2.39 9.94 14.70
C LYS A 125 3.55 10.06 15.72
N GLU A 126 4.24 8.96 15.97
CA GLU A 126 5.38 8.87 16.89
C GLU A 126 6.71 9.08 16.17
N SER A 127 6.69 9.34 14.87
CA SER A 127 7.85 9.59 14.03
C SER A 127 7.87 11.00 13.47
N HIS A 128 9.06 11.53 13.17
CA HIS A 128 9.21 12.82 12.48
C HIS A 128 8.75 12.78 11.01
N LEU A 129 8.50 11.61 10.46
CA LEU A 129 7.92 11.45 9.12
C LEU A 129 6.42 11.75 9.13
N GLY A 130 5.72 11.37 10.20
CA GLY A 130 4.27 11.55 10.30
C GLY A 130 3.83 12.80 11.10
N SER A 131 4.75 13.42 11.84
CA SER A 131 4.44 14.62 12.63
C SER A 131 5.67 15.50 12.82
N ALA A 132 5.49 16.81 12.68
CA ALA A 132 6.52 17.78 13.02
C ALA A 132 6.89 17.76 14.52
N VAL A 133 5.93 17.37 15.35
CA VAL A 133 6.11 17.20 16.80
C VAL A 133 5.62 15.79 17.19
N PRO A 134 6.45 14.76 16.98
CA PRO A 134 6.04 13.40 17.23
C PRO A 134 5.76 13.14 18.71
N ILE A 135 4.84 12.22 18.95
CA ILE A 135 4.53 11.74 20.30
C ILE A 135 5.75 10.98 20.81
N LYS A 136 6.29 11.42 21.93
CA LYS A 136 7.47 10.77 22.53
C LYS A 136 7.08 9.45 23.19
N VAL A 137 7.68 8.38 22.74
CA VAL A 137 7.57 7.05 23.35
C VAL A 137 8.72 6.86 24.34
N SER A 138 8.41 6.45 25.59
CA SER A 138 9.45 6.18 26.59
C SER A 138 10.24 4.90 26.23
N ALA A 139 11.48 4.81 26.70
CA ALA A 139 12.27 3.58 26.51
C ALA A 139 11.60 2.34 27.09
N THR A 140 10.95 2.47 28.26
CA THR A 140 10.19 1.38 28.89
C THR A 140 9.04 0.91 28.02
N GLU A 141 8.29 1.85 27.42
CA GLU A 141 7.18 1.53 26.53
C GLU A 141 7.69 0.89 25.23
N HIS A 142 8.81 1.37 24.68
CA HIS A 142 9.46 0.75 23.52
C HIS A 142 9.85 -0.70 23.81
N THR A 143 10.44 -0.98 24.98
CA THR A 143 10.81 -2.34 25.39
C THR A 143 9.57 -3.23 25.52
N ARG A 144 8.52 -2.74 26.20
CA ARG A 144 7.25 -3.47 26.37
C ARG A 144 6.65 -3.85 25.00
N ARG A 145 6.61 -2.90 24.06
CA ARG A 145 6.07 -3.13 22.72
C ARG A 145 6.90 -4.18 21.95
N ALA A 146 8.21 -4.08 22.02
CA ALA A 146 9.11 -5.03 21.37
C ALA A 146 8.97 -6.46 21.96
N GLU A 147 8.85 -6.59 23.30
CA GLU A 147 8.62 -7.88 23.97
C GLU A 147 7.29 -8.52 23.56
N ASN A 148 6.28 -7.71 23.21
CA ASN A 148 4.98 -8.17 22.75
C ASN A 148 4.89 -8.31 21.21
N ASP A 149 6.00 -8.18 20.49
CA ASP A 149 6.04 -8.15 19.02
C ASP A 149 4.98 -7.19 18.42
N GLU A 150 4.81 -6.02 19.08
CA GLU A 150 3.94 -4.97 18.55
C GLU A 150 4.65 -4.26 17.41
N ARG A 151 3.98 -4.16 16.27
CA ARG A 151 4.55 -3.55 15.06
C ARG A 151 3.66 -2.40 14.58
N GLY A 152 4.30 -1.38 14.00
CA GLY A 152 3.65 -0.20 13.43
C GLY A 152 3.80 -0.11 11.91
N CYS A 153 3.48 1.05 11.36
CA CYS A 153 3.67 1.37 9.96
C CYS A 153 3.01 0.34 9.01
N GLY A 154 3.68 -0.02 7.91
CA GLY A 154 3.20 -1.00 6.94
C GLY A 154 2.96 -2.39 7.53
N GLN A 155 3.72 -2.77 8.56
CA GLN A 155 3.49 -4.01 9.28
C GLN A 155 2.13 -3.99 10.00
N ALA A 156 1.77 -2.86 10.63
CA ALA A 156 0.46 -2.72 11.28
C ALA A 156 -0.68 -2.77 10.25
N LEU A 157 -0.55 -2.06 9.13
CA LEU A 157 -1.56 -2.07 8.07
C LEU A 157 -1.82 -3.51 7.58
N ILE A 158 -0.76 -4.23 7.23
CA ILE A 158 -0.90 -5.61 6.75
C ILE A 158 -1.31 -6.55 7.87
N GLY A 159 -0.82 -6.36 9.09
CA GLY A 159 -1.20 -7.17 10.24
C GLY A 159 -2.70 -7.11 10.54
N HIS A 160 -3.28 -5.90 10.55
CA HIS A 160 -4.72 -5.72 10.73
C HIS A 160 -5.54 -6.35 9.61
N LEU A 161 -5.17 -6.12 8.34
CA LEU A 161 -5.87 -6.71 7.19
C LEU A 161 -5.73 -8.24 7.17
N TYR A 162 -4.54 -8.74 7.49
CA TYR A 162 -4.30 -10.19 7.53
C TYR A 162 -5.10 -10.86 8.63
N ARG A 163 -5.14 -10.27 9.83
CA ARG A 163 -5.97 -10.74 10.93
C ARG A 163 -7.44 -10.79 10.52
N ALA A 164 -7.96 -9.73 9.90
CA ALA A 164 -9.34 -9.69 9.43
C ALA A 164 -9.64 -10.80 8.40
N CYS A 165 -8.70 -11.10 7.50
CA CYS A 165 -8.83 -12.22 6.57
C CYS A 165 -8.89 -13.57 7.29
N LEU A 166 -8.05 -13.78 8.32
CA LEU A 166 -8.04 -15.01 9.11
C LEU A 166 -9.36 -15.17 9.90
N GLU A 167 -9.87 -14.10 10.51
CA GLU A 167 -11.14 -14.08 11.22
C GLU A 167 -12.34 -14.36 10.30
N ALA A 168 -12.25 -13.94 9.03
CA ALA A 168 -13.25 -14.21 8.00
C ALA A 168 -13.05 -15.57 7.29
N GLU A 169 -12.13 -16.40 7.76
CA GLU A 169 -11.79 -17.71 7.18
C GLU A 169 -11.42 -17.64 5.68
N ILE A 170 -10.84 -16.51 5.24
CA ILE A 170 -10.35 -16.34 3.88
C ILE A 170 -9.04 -17.11 3.72
N GLU A 171 -9.01 -18.03 2.77
CA GLU A 171 -7.79 -18.76 2.44
C GLU A 171 -6.74 -17.85 1.82
N ILE A 172 -5.55 -17.79 2.43
CA ILE A 172 -4.41 -17.01 1.95
C ILE A 172 -3.29 -17.97 1.56
N THR A 173 -3.06 -18.09 0.27
CA THR A 173 -1.96 -18.89 -0.29
C THR A 173 -0.74 -18.00 -0.54
N THR A 174 0.35 -18.29 0.16
CA THR A 174 1.63 -17.60 -0.02
C THR A 174 2.57 -18.37 -0.95
N SER A 175 3.63 -17.69 -1.45
CA SER A 175 4.59 -18.27 -2.42
C SER A 175 3.92 -18.82 -3.67
N ALA A 176 2.86 -18.14 -4.12
CA ALA A 176 2.02 -18.53 -5.25
C ALA A 176 2.01 -17.39 -6.28
N ARG A 177 2.86 -17.49 -7.30
CA ARG A 177 2.97 -16.47 -8.35
C ARG A 177 1.88 -16.65 -9.38
N ALA A 178 1.03 -15.65 -9.61
CA ALA A 178 0.10 -15.64 -10.72
C ALA A 178 0.84 -15.41 -12.03
N VAL A 179 0.56 -16.23 -13.05
CA VAL A 179 1.31 -16.23 -14.30
C VAL A 179 0.45 -16.07 -15.56
N GLU A 180 -0.84 -16.39 -15.48
CA GLU A 180 -1.77 -16.32 -16.61
C GLU A 180 -3.20 -16.07 -16.12
N LEU A 181 -3.94 -15.23 -16.87
CA LEU A 181 -5.39 -15.07 -16.70
C LEU A 181 -6.12 -16.02 -17.66
N ILE A 182 -7.03 -16.81 -17.14
CA ILE A 182 -7.87 -17.71 -17.93
C ILE A 182 -9.05 -16.92 -18.46
N THR A 183 -9.26 -16.99 -19.77
CA THR A 183 -10.37 -16.29 -20.44
C THR A 183 -11.25 -17.25 -21.22
N GLU A 184 -12.56 -17.08 -21.08
CA GLU A 184 -13.58 -17.79 -21.83
C GLU A 184 -14.60 -16.79 -22.39
N ASN A 185 -14.82 -16.81 -23.67
CA ASN A 185 -15.78 -15.91 -24.36
C ASN A 185 -15.57 -14.42 -24.03
N GLY A 186 -14.30 -13.99 -23.93
CA GLY A 186 -13.94 -12.60 -23.62
C GLY A 186 -14.06 -12.19 -22.15
N ARG A 187 -14.35 -13.14 -21.25
CA ARG A 187 -14.43 -12.92 -19.80
C ARG A 187 -13.30 -13.64 -19.09
N VAL A 188 -12.73 -13.00 -18.08
CA VAL A 188 -11.77 -13.64 -17.16
C VAL A 188 -12.54 -14.58 -16.22
N THR A 189 -12.19 -15.87 -16.24
CA THR A 189 -12.83 -16.94 -15.47
C THR A 189 -11.90 -17.60 -14.46
N GLY A 190 -10.63 -17.16 -14.39
CA GLY A 190 -9.69 -17.73 -13.45
C GLY A 190 -8.27 -17.21 -13.63
N VAL A 191 -7.38 -17.83 -12.90
CA VAL A 191 -5.95 -17.53 -12.91
C VAL A 191 -5.14 -18.82 -12.77
N VAL A 192 -4.02 -18.90 -13.49
CA VAL A 192 -3.00 -19.93 -13.27
C VAL A 192 -1.98 -19.37 -12.28
N ILE A 193 -1.69 -20.13 -11.25
CA ILE A 193 -0.65 -19.81 -10.26
C ILE A 193 0.43 -20.88 -10.27
N LYS A 194 1.67 -20.46 -10.08
CA LYS A 194 2.81 -21.33 -9.83
C LYS A 194 3.15 -21.33 -8.36
N LYS A 195 3.16 -22.51 -7.77
CA LYS A 195 3.58 -22.73 -6.40
C LYS A 195 4.52 -23.94 -6.37
N ASP A 196 5.73 -23.69 -5.91
CA ASP A 196 6.83 -24.66 -6.01
C ASP A 196 7.03 -25.06 -7.49
N GLU A 197 6.99 -26.34 -7.82
CA GLU A 197 7.12 -26.87 -9.19
C GLU A 197 5.76 -27.16 -9.86
N GLU A 198 4.64 -26.80 -9.20
CA GLU A 198 3.30 -27.09 -9.67
C GLU A 198 2.58 -25.88 -10.23
N GLU A 199 1.83 -26.09 -11.30
CA GLU A 199 0.85 -25.13 -11.81
C GLU A 199 -0.55 -25.51 -11.31
N LEU A 200 -1.21 -24.55 -10.66
CA LEU A 200 -2.56 -24.71 -10.15
C LEU A 200 -3.50 -23.76 -10.88
N VAL A 201 -4.65 -24.29 -11.26
CA VAL A 201 -5.73 -23.51 -11.88
C VAL A 201 -6.73 -23.11 -10.80
N VAL A 202 -6.95 -21.82 -10.63
CA VAL A 202 -7.95 -21.29 -9.72
C VAL A 202 -9.08 -20.65 -10.53
N HIS A 203 -10.27 -21.25 -10.47
CA HIS A 203 -11.46 -20.70 -11.12
C HIS A 203 -12.10 -19.61 -10.28
N ALA A 204 -12.51 -18.52 -10.93
CA ALA A 204 -13.15 -17.36 -10.30
C ALA A 204 -14.55 -17.13 -10.86
N ARG A 205 -15.58 -17.24 -10.01
CA ARG A 205 -16.98 -17.01 -10.40
C ARG A 205 -17.30 -15.54 -10.63
N GLY A 206 -16.78 -14.66 -9.79
CA GLY A 206 -17.01 -13.21 -9.85
C GLY A 206 -16.04 -12.47 -10.75
N GLY A 207 -14.78 -12.88 -10.77
CA GLY A 207 -13.66 -12.23 -11.48
C GLY A 207 -12.36 -12.35 -10.70
N VAL A 208 -11.29 -11.80 -11.26
CA VAL A 208 -9.95 -11.76 -10.64
C VAL A 208 -9.58 -10.33 -10.36
N ILE A 209 -9.26 -10.01 -9.10
CA ILE A 209 -8.74 -8.70 -8.68
C ILE A 209 -7.22 -8.78 -8.65
N LEU A 210 -6.56 -7.88 -9.39
CA LEU A 210 -5.11 -7.80 -9.46
C LEU A 210 -4.60 -6.67 -8.56
N GLY A 211 -3.88 -7.02 -7.50
CA GLY A 211 -3.20 -6.11 -6.60
C GLY A 211 -1.69 -6.42 -6.55
N THR A 212 -1.08 -6.69 -7.69
CA THR A 212 0.26 -7.28 -7.83
C THR A 212 1.41 -6.28 -7.78
N GLY A 213 1.13 -5.02 -7.47
CA GLY A 213 2.14 -3.96 -7.44
C GLY A 213 2.54 -3.46 -8.83
N GLY A 214 3.64 -2.74 -8.89
CA GLY A 214 4.18 -2.14 -10.10
C GLY A 214 5.13 -3.05 -10.90
N PHE A 215 5.94 -2.42 -11.75
CA PHE A 215 6.89 -3.11 -12.63
C PHE A 215 8.33 -2.56 -12.53
N GLU A 216 8.61 -1.80 -11.50
CA GLU A 216 9.85 -1.07 -11.32
C GLU A 216 11.11 -1.95 -11.21
N TRP A 217 10.95 -3.23 -10.94
CA TRP A 217 12.03 -4.23 -10.93
C TRP A 217 12.20 -4.97 -12.26
N ASN A 218 11.29 -4.79 -13.21
CA ASN A 218 11.40 -5.33 -14.56
C ASN A 218 12.11 -4.33 -15.47
N ARG A 219 13.39 -4.55 -15.73
CA ARG A 219 14.24 -3.64 -16.50
C ARG A 219 13.76 -3.39 -17.92
N GLU A 220 13.09 -4.37 -18.53
CA GLU A 220 12.55 -4.21 -19.88
C GLU A 220 11.33 -3.28 -19.88
N LEU A 221 10.39 -3.51 -18.96
CA LEU A 221 9.22 -2.64 -18.83
C LEU A 221 9.61 -1.21 -18.39
N VAL A 222 10.59 -1.07 -17.51
CA VAL A 222 11.14 0.24 -17.12
C VAL A 222 11.71 0.98 -18.32
N ARG A 223 12.58 0.31 -19.12
CA ARG A 223 13.18 0.89 -20.33
C ARG A 223 12.12 1.29 -21.35
N ASP A 224 11.11 0.44 -21.55
CA ASP A 224 10.14 0.60 -22.64
C ASP A 224 9.03 1.60 -22.31
N PHE A 225 8.72 1.78 -21.02
CA PHE A 225 7.59 2.62 -20.60
C PHE A 225 7.99 3.89 -19.85
N LEU A 226 8.93 3.85 -18.92
CA LEU A 226 9.23 5.01 -18.09
C LEU A 226 10.05 6.07 -18.83
N ARG A 227 9.92 7.34 -18.38
CA ARG A 227 10.59 8.49 -19.01
C ARG A 227 12.10 8.54 -18.78
N GLY A 228 12.58 7.85 -17.76
CA GLY A 228 13.97 7.91 -17.36
C GLY A 228 14.41 6.63 -16.64
N PRO A 229 15.71 6.50 -16.38
CA PRO A 229 16.22 5.35 -15.68
C PRO A 229 15.70 5.32 -14.24
N MET A 230 15.20 4.17 -13.83
CA MET A 230 14.94 3.87 -12.42
C MET A 230 16.10 3.03 -11.90
N THR A 231 16.91 3.60 -11.02
CA THR A 231 18.15 2.97 -10.57
C THR A 231 18.01 2.31 -9.21
N SER A 232 17.12 2.83 -8.35
CA SER A 232 17.03 2.41 -6.95
C SER A 232 15.56 2.36 -6.50
N PRO A 233 14.77 1.37 -6.97
CA PRO A 233 13.41 1.18 -6.47
C PRO A 233 13.42 0.88 -4.97
N VAL A 234 12.52 1.52 -4.21
CA VAL A 234 12.37 1.30 -2.75
C VAL A 234 11.32 0.25 -2.40
N SER A 235 10.64 -0.28 -3.40
CA SER A 235 9.64 -1.33 -3.27
C SER A 235 10.26 -2.73 -3.17
N VAL A 236 9.41 -3.72 -2.93
CA VAL A 236 9.85 -5.13 -2.91
C VAL A 236 10.36 -5.56 -4.29
N PRO A 237 11.44 -6.36 -4.36
CA PRO A 237 12.04 -6.78 -5.65
C PRO A 237 11.15 -7.73 -6.48
N THR A 238 10.01 -8.12 -5.95
CA THR A 238 9.01 -8.93 -6.67
C THR A 238 8.02 -8.11 -7.50
N ASN A 239 8.13 -6.79 -7.53
CA ASN A 239 7.31 -5.92 -8.39
C ASN A 239 7.84 -5.93 -9.83
N GLU A 240 7.64 -7.05 -10.52
CA GLU A 240 8.12 -7.29 -11.89
C GLU A 240 7.05 -7.07 -12.97
N GLY A 241 5.86 -6.60 -12.57
CA GLY A 241 4.77 -6.29 -13.50
C GLY A 241 3.94 -7.49 -13.92
N ASP A 242 3.88 -8.56 -13.13
CA ASP A 242 3.16 -9.77 -13.47
C ASP A 242 1.70 -9.51 -13.86
N GLY A 243 0.97 -8.74 -13.04
CA GLY A 243 -0.42 -8.38 -13.34
C GLY A 243 -0.56 -7.55 -14.61
N LEU A 244 0.35 -6.60 -14.84
CA LEU A 244 0.39 -5.79 -16.05
C LEU A 244 0.57 -6.66 -17.28
N VAL A 245 1.57 -7.55 -17.27
CA VAL A 245 1.87 -8.45 -18.39
C VAL A 245 0.69 -9.39 -18.68
N MET A 246 0.06 -9.96 -17.64
CA MET A 246 -1.13 -10.79 -17.81
C MET A 246 -2.28 -10.01 -18.43
N CYS A 247 -2.52 -8.77 -17.99
CA CYS A 247 -3.54 -7.90 -18.58
C CYS A 247 -3.25 -7.54 -20.03
N MET A 248 -2.00 -7.22 -20.37
CA MET A 248 -1.58 -6.95 -21.75
C MET A 248 -1.86 -8.13 -22.69
N ARG A 249 -1.60 -9.35 -22.23
CA ARG A 249 -1.82 -10.57 -23.02
C ARG A 249 -3.28 -10.80 -23.40
N ILE A 250 -4.21 -10.36 -22.56
CA ILE A 250 -5.65 -10.46 -22.84
C ILE A 250 -6.24 -9.20 -23.47
N GLY A 251 -5.40 -8.22 -23.87
CA GLY A 251 -5.81 -7.02 -24.59
C GLY A 251 -6.35 -5.89 -23.74
N ALA A 252 -6.00 -5.81 -22.46
CA ALA A 252 -6.38 -4.68 -21.62
C ALA A 252 -5.77 -3.37 -22.11
N ALA A 253 -6.55 -2.29 -22.03
CA ALA A 253 -6.05 -0.94 -22.32
C ALA A 253 -5.07 -0.48 -21.26
N LEU A 254 -3.97 0.15 -21.70
CA LEU A 254 -2.94 0.70 -20.83
C LEU A 254 -3.13 2.21 -20.68
N GLY A 255 -2.86 2.72 -19.49
CA GLY A 255 -2.87 4.16 -19.20
C GLY A 255 -1.70 4.56 -18.31
N ASN A 256 -1.24 5.80 -18.46
CA ASN A 256 -0.22 6.42 -17.60
C ASN A 256 1.09 5.64 -17.45
N MET A 257 1.46 4.85 -18.46
CA MET A 257 2.61 3.94 -18.41
C MET A 257 3.96 4.65 -18.25
N ARG A 258 3.99 5.96 -18.46
CA ARG A 258 5.20 6.79 -18.32
C ARG A 258 5.41 7.35 -16.91
N GLU A 259 4.39 7.17 -16.06
CA GLU A 259 4.39 7.77 -14.73
C GLU A 259 4.83 6.77 -13.66
N ALA A 260 5.56 7.28 -12.69
CA ALA A 260 5.92 6.59 -11.47
C ALA A 260 5.84 7.57 -10.30
N TRP A 261 5.75 7.09 -9.11
CA TRP A 261 5.94 7.93 -7.94
C TRP A 261 7.43 8.22 -7.76
N TRP A 262 7.88 9.30 -8.39
CA TRP A 262 9.25 9.77 -8.31
C TRP A 262 9.48 10.50 -6.99
N MET A 263 10.51 10.11 -6.27
CA MET A 263 10.87 10.76 -5.02
C MET A 263 12.39 10.86 -4.88
N PRO A 264 12.91 11.91 -4.22
CA PRO A 264 14.32 12.00 -3.88
C PRO A 264 14.71 10.83 -2.98
N ALA A 265 15.75 10.11 -3.35
CA ALA A 265 16.24 8.97 -2.58
C ALA A 265 17.77 8.92 -2.59
N VAL A 266 18.34 8.40 -1.52
CA VAL A 266 19.79 8.20 -1.38
C VAL A 266 20.08 6.73 -1.19
N GLU A 267 20.89 6.18 -2.08
CA GLU A 267 21.44 4.85 -1.91
C GLU A 267 22.65 4.92 -0.95
N ALA A 268 22.58 4.17 0.14
CA ALA A 268 23.66 4.09 1.12
C ALA A 268 24.42 2.77 0.98
N PRO A 269 25.74 2.76 1.22
CA PRO A 269 26.50 1.51 1.26
C PRO A 269 25.94 0.55 2.31
N GLY A 270 25.72 -0.71 1.95
CA GLY A 270 25.21 -1.74 2.85
C GLY A 270 24.62 -2.92 2.07
N ASP A 271 23.96 -3.79 2.80
CA ASP A 271 23.17 -4.89 2.24
C ASP A 271 21.79 -4.89 2.91
N ARG A 272 20.76 -4.79 2.14
CA ARG A 272 19.37 -4.85 2.62
C ARG A 272 18.82 -6.28 2.73
N GLY A 273 19.67 -7.29 2.55
CA GLY A 273 19.33 -8.71 2.66
C GLY A 273 19.00 -9.41 1.34
N ASP A 274 18.97 -8.68 0.23
CA ASP A 274 18.77 -9.20 -1.13
C ASP A 274 19.98 -8.95 -2.07
N GLY A 275 21.12 -8.57 -1.47
CA GLY A 275 22.34 -8.25 -2.21
C GLY A 275 22.38 -6.86 -2.82
N LEU A 276 21.41 -6.01 -2.49
CA LEU A 276 21.32 -4.64 -2.96
C LEU A 276 21.59 -3.65 -1.83
N ASN A 277 22.03 -2.45 -2.19
CA ASN A 277 22.20 -1.38 -1.22
C ASN A 277 20.86 -0.85 -0.72
N PRO A 278 20.75 -0.50 0.57
CA PRO A 278 19.58 0.20 1.10
C PRO A 278 19.38 1.55 0.43
N THR A 279 18.15 1.87 0.11
CA THR A 279 17.74 3.18 -0.42
C THR A 279 16.83 3.87 0.58
N TYR A 280 17.17 5.08 0.97
CA TYR A 280 16.46 5.88 1.96
C TYR A 280 15.85 7.13 1.31
N LEU A 281 14.71 7.55 1.85
CA LEU A 281 13.96 8.74 1.44
C LEU A 281 14.38 9.95 2.27
#